data_1a75086407f4552ec5602a42dbc4b03b
#
_entry.id   1a75086407f4552ec5602a42dbc4b03b
#
_cell.length_a   1.000
_cell.length_b   1.000
_cell.length_c   1.000
_cell.angle_alpha   90.00
_cell.angle_beta   90.00
_cell.angle_gamma   90.00
#
_symmetry.space_group_name_H-M   'P 1'
#
loop_
_entity.id
_entity.type
_entity.pdbx_description
1 polymer ?
#
loop_
_entity_poly.entity_id
_entity_poly.type
_entity_poly.pdbx_seq_one_letter_code
_entity_poly.pdbx_strand_id
1 'polypeptide(L)'
;ARTFHSAAIKQLMYFWPYAFGGSFPSLLTMKSGAIAEALNRTDSSLTPQTSTLREIASEIEWAKVLEISPDEYVESALGAGRTLRIPNNRPDKANFEDISKVYQAYETLKQQERAIDFEDVLLLTVGMLEEDRDVRERVRDQYRYLTVDEYQDVSPLQQRLLNLWLGNRDDICVVGDAAQTIYSFAGASSAFLLGFTTRFPNAQVIRLSRGYRSTPEIIGTANAILRQGGMIGEHSHELASMNEHGAKPEIAKFDSNAGEANYIAKKISELRAKSGEHVEVAILTRTNAQLDIFERELRSAGIESQIKSSEKFFERVDVRDAMRVIRSASVLPTEGGNWYDDLV
;
A
#
# COMPACT_ATOMS: atom_id res chain seq x y z
N ALA A 1 18.75 -2.09 5.39
CA ALA A 1 17.33 -2.44 5.36
C ALA A 1 16.79 -2.20 3.95
N ARG A 2 15.81 -3.02 3.50
CA ARG A 2 15.16 -2.94 2.18
C ARG A 2 13.74 -3.47 2.30
N THR A 3 12.83 -2.97 1.43
CA THR A 3 11.52 -3.58 1.27
C THR A 3 11.62 -4.92 0.51
N PHE A 4 10.62 -5.78 0.64
CA PHE A 4 10.52 -7.04 -0.14
C PHE A 4 10.69 -6.78 -1.64
N HIS A 5 9.94 -5.82 -2.19
CA HIS A 5 10.03 -5.46 -3.61
C HIS A 5 11.42 -4.96 -4.01
N SER A 6 12.07 -4.14 -3.17
CA SER A 6 13.42 -3.63 -3.46
C SER A 6 14.48 -4.72 -3.42
N ALA A 7 14.30 -5.75 -2.62
CA ALA A 7 15.17 -6.91 -2.61
C ALA A 7 14.90 -7.83 -3.81
N ALA A 8 13.63 -8.11 -4.07
CA ALA A 8 13.18 -8.97 -5.17
C ALA A 8 13.59 -8.42 -6.54
N ILE A 9 13.33 -7.15 -6.84
CA ILE A 9 13.67 -6.56 -8.15
C ILE A 9 15.18 -6.62 -8.43
N LYS A 10 16.03 -6.43 -7.41
CA LYS A 10 17.48 -6.55 -7.59
C LYS A 10 17.91 -7.97 -7.92
N GLN A 11 17.33 -8.96 -7.24
CA GLN A 11 17.58 -10.37 -7.53
C GLN A 11 17.08 -10.72 -8.93
N LEU A 12 15.85 -10.32 -9.25
CA LEU A 12 15.23 -10.60 -10.53
C LEU A 12 16.03 -9.98 -11.70
N MET A 13 16.47 -8.72 -11.58
CA MET A 13 17.30 -8.07 -12.59
C MET A 13 18.67 -8.76 -12.76
N TYR A 14 19.29 -9.15 -11.65
CA TYR A 14 20.61 -9.79 -11.68
C TYR A 14 20.57 -11.17 -12.32
N PHE A 15 19.57 -11.98 -12.00
CA PHE A 15 19.45 -13.35 -12.49
C PHE A 15 18.62 -13.46 -13.79
N TRP A 16 17.98 -12.38 -14.26
CA TRP A 16 17.12 -12.40 -15.44
C TRP A 16 17.75 -13.05 -16.68
N PRO A 17 18.99 -12.71 -17.05
CA PRO A 17 19.60 -13.31 -18.24
C PRO A 17 19.80 -14.84 -18.13
N TYR A 18 19.91 -15.36 -16.92
CA TYR A 18 20.10 -16.80 -16.67
C TYR A 18 18.76 -17.54 -16.60
N ALA A 19 17.78 -16.97 -15.90
CA ALA A 19 16.51 -17.63 -15.62
C ALA A 19 15.51 -17.52 -16.77
N PHE A 20 15.44 -16.34 -17.41
CA PHE A 20 14.43 -16.06 -18.43
C PHE A 20 15.03 -15.74 -19.81
N GLY A 21 16.27 -15.33 -19.88
CA GLY A 21 16.89 -14.89 -21.11
C GLY A 21 16.38 -13.56 -21.62
N GLY A 22 17.06 -12.98 -22.61
CA GLY A 22 16.66 -11.70 -23.21
C GLY A 22 16.81 -10.48 -22.30
N SER A 23 16.19 -9.37 -22.71
CA SER A 23 16.19 -8.13 -21.93
C SER A 23 15.15 -8.14 -20.81
N PHE A 24 15.48 -7.49 -19.69
CA PHE A 24 14.54 -7.27 -18.59
C PHE A 24 13.31 -6.48 -19.07
N PRO A 25 12.07 -6.89 -18.69
CA PRO A 25 10.85 -6.20 -19.12
C PRO A 25 10.76 -4.78 -18.53
N SER A 26 9.93 -3.95 -19.15
CA SER A 26 9.65 -2.62 -18.61
C SER A 26 8.79 -2.71 -17.34
N LEU A 27 9.10 -1.87 -16.33
CA LEU A 27 8.31 -1.80 -15.11
C LEU A 27 7.19 -0.78 -15.27
N LEU A 28 5.94 -1.24 -15.14
CA LEU A 28 4.76 -0.38 -15.10
C LEU A 28 4.70 0.33 -13.74
N THR A 29 5.06 1.61 -13.72
CA THR A 29 4.98 2.43 -12.51
C THR A 29 3.58 2.99 -12.27
N MET A 30 2.76 3.11 -13.32
CA MET A 30 1.36 3.53 -13.27
C MET A 30 0.49 2.53 -14.02
N LYS A 31 -0.38 1.83 -13.29
CA LYS A 31 -1.26 0.79 -13.84
C LYS A 31 -2.50 1.35 -14.54
N SER A 32 -2.92 2.58 -14.19
CA SER A 32 -4.21 3.14 -14.63
C SER A 32 -4.38 3.20 -16.14
N GLY A 33 -3.33 3.52 -16.87
CA GLY A 33 -3.36 3.53 -18.34
C GLY A 33 -3.55 2.14 -18.94
N ALA A 34 -2.78 1.17 -18.48
CA ALA A 34 -2.88 -0.22 -18.94
C ALA A 34 -4.22 -0.86 -18.54
N ILE A 35 -4.75 -0.54 -17.35
CA ILE A 35 -6.08 -1.00 -16.91
C ILE A 35 -7.19 -0.37 -17.75
N ALA A 36 -7.09 0.93 -18.07
CA ALA A 36 -8.06 1.59 -18.95
C ALA A 36 -8.07 0.98 -20.36
N GLU A 37 -6.89 0.66 -20.89
CA GLU A 37 -6.78 -0.03 -22.18
C GLU A 37 -7.31 -1.45 -22.11
N ALA A 38 -6.99 -2.22 -21.07
CA ALA A 38 -7.56 -3.55 -20.85
C ALA A 38 -9.09 -3.51 -20.74
N LEU A 39 -9.64 -2.52 -20.02
CA LEU A 39 -11.07 -2.31 -19.92
C LEU A 39 -11.71 -2.06 -21.30
N ASN A 40 -11.09 -1.23 -22.14
CA ASN A 40 -11.58 -0.95 -23.50
C ASN A 40 -11.51 -2.16 -24.45
N ARG A 41 -10.66 -3.14 -24.16
CA ARG A 41 -10.52 -4.37 -24.94
C ARG A 41 -11.49 -5.47 -24.51
N THR A 42 -12.26 -5.25 -23.45
CA THR A 42 -13.20 -6.23 -22.90
C THR A 42 -14.65 -5.82 -23.11
N ASP A 43 -15.54 -6.81 -23.21
CA ASP A 43 -16.99 -6.60 -23.16
C ASP A 43 -17.45 -6.42 -21.70
N SER A 44 -16.93 -5.36 -21.08
CA SER A 44 -17.23 -4.96 -19.69
C SER A 44 -18.19 -3.79 -19.70
N SER A 45 -19.13 -3.78 -18.78
CA SER A 45 -20.05 -2.64 -18.57
C SER A 45 -19.49 -1.61 -17.60
N LEU A 46 -18.26 -1.76 -17.11
CA LEU A 46 -17.57 -0.78 -16.28
C LEU A 46 -17.12 0.41 -17.13
N THR A 47 -17.22 1.60 -16.57
CA THR A 47 -16.77 2.83 -17.23
C THR A 47 -15.38 3.24 -16.75
N PRO A 48 -14.49 3.76 -17.62
CA PRO A 48 -13.09 4.09 -17.28
C PRO A 48 -12.98 5.41 -16.49
N GLN A 49 -13.78 5.58 -15.42
CA GLN A 49 -13.64 6.67 -14.48
C GLN A 49 -12.47 6.43 -13.55
N THR A 50 -11.83 7.48 -13.07
CA THR A 50 -10.65 7.39 -12.18
C THR A 50 -10.93 6.56 -10.92
N SER A 51 -12.12 6.68 -10.33
CA SER A 51 -12.54 5.87 -9.18
C SER A 51 -12.65 4.39 -9.53
N THR A 52 -13.26 4.07 -10.66
CA THR A 52 -13.41 2.68 -11.16
C THR A 52 -12.05 2.05 -11.47
N LEU A 53 -11.16 2.79 -12.15
CA LEU A 53 -9.81 2.30 -12.47
C LEU A 53 -8.98 2.05 -11.21
N ARG A 54 -9.13 2.89 -10.18
CA ARG A 54 -8.47 2.67 -8.88
C ARG A 54 -9.01 1.42 -8.18
N GLU A 55 -10.31 1.20 -8.22
CA GLU A 55 -10.93 0.02 -7.62
C GLU A 55 -10.48 -1.25 -8.32
N ILE A 56 -10.49 -1.28 -9.67
CA ILE A 56 -9.97 -2.40 -10.46
C ILE A 56 -8.50 -2.66 -10.13
N ALA A 57 -7.66 -1.61 -10.05
CA ALA A 57 -6.26 -1.75 -9.70
C ALA A 57 -6.09 -2.40 -8.32
N SER A 58 -6.85 -1.95 -7.33
CA SER A 58 -6.82 -2.48 -5.97
C SER A 58 -7.24 -3.95 -5.91
N GLU A 59 -8.24 -4.33 -6.70
CA GLU A 59 -8.70 -5.72 -6.77
C GLU A 59 -7.68 -6.64 -7.45
N ILE A 60 -7.04 -6.18 -8.53
CA ILE A 60 -5.96 -6.93 -9.20
C ILE A 60 -4.76 -7.07 -8.27
N GLU A 61 -4.37 -6.02 -7.55
CA GLU A 61 -3.29 -6.04 -6.56
C GLU A 61 -3.59 -7.06 -5.45
N TRP A 62 -4.79 -7.00 -4.89
CA TRP A 62 -5.24 -7.95 -3.88
C TRP A 62 -5.19 -9.40 -4.39
N ALA A 63 -5.69 -9.66 -5.59
CA ALA A 63 -5.66 -10.99 -6.19
C ALA A 63 -4.24 -11.50 -6.37
N LYS A 64 -3.34 -10.67 -6.91
CA LYS A 64 -1.95 -11.06 -7.18
C LYS A 64 -1.14 -11.35 -5.92
N VAL A 65 -1.32 -10.56 -4.85
CA VAL A 65 -0.60 -10.83 -3.58
C VAL A 65 -1.11 -12.05 -2.84
N LEU A 66 -2.33 -12.49 -3.16
CA LEU A 66 -2.90 -13.77 -2.71
C LEU A 66 -2.67 -14.91 -3.71
N GLU A 67 -1.98 -14.65 -4.81
CA GLU A 67 -1.70 -15.60 -5.87
C GLU A 67 -2.96 -16.16 -6.54
N ILE A 68 -4.01 -15.34 -6.63
CA ILE A 68 -5.29 -15.67 -7.24
C ILE A 68 -5.24 -15.30 -8.73
N SER A 69 -5.50 -16.29 -9.59
CA SER A 69 -5.58 -16.08 -11.03
C SER A 69 -6.87 -15.34 -11.45
N PRO A 70 -6.92 -14.74 -12.66
CA PRO A 70 -8.16 -14.13 -13.16
C PRO A 70 -9.37 -15.06 -13.14
N ASP A 71 -9.18 -16.35 -13.42
CA ASP A 71 -10.27 -17.34 -13.45
C ASP A 71 -10.80 -17.67 -12.06
N GLU A 72 -9.96 -17.62 -11.03
CA GLU A 72 -10.32 -17.90 -9.63
C GLU A 72 -10.81 -16.64 -8.89
N TYR A 73 -10.64 -15.45 -9.49
CA TYR A 73 -10.86 -14.19 -8.82
C TYR A 73 -12.29 -14.02 -8.29
N VAL A 74 -13.30 -14.32 -9.11
CA VAL A 74 -14.72 -14.11 -8.74
C VAL A 74 -15.10 -14.91 -7.51
N GLU A 75 -14.76 -16.21 -7.48
CA GLU A 75 -15.06 -17.08 -6.35
C GLU A 75 -14.30 -16.65 -5.09
N SER A 76 -13.03 -16.34 -5.24
CA SER A 76 -12.17 -15.89 -4.15
C SER A 76 -12.63 -14.55 -3.55
N ALA A 77 -13.04 -13.58 -4.38
CA ALA A 77 -13.54 -12.29 -3.93
C ALA A 77 -14.86 -12.43 -3.16
N LEU A 78 -15.80 -13.25 -3.67
CA LEU A 78 -17.05 -13.54 -2.99
C LEU A 78 -16.83 -14.29 -1.67
N GLY A 79 -15.95 -15.30 -1.67
CA GLY A 79 -15.58 -16.05 -0.47
C GLY A 79 -14.91 -15.21 0.60
N ALA A 80 -14.13 -14.22 0.22
CA ALA A 80 -13.50 -13.24 1.12
C ALA A 80 -14.46 -12.14 1.59
N GLY A 81 -15.72 -12.11 1.12
CA GLY A 81 -16.70 -11.07 1.48
C GLY A 81 -16.30 -9.68 1.01
N ARG A 82 -15.59 -9.57 -0.11
CA ARG A 82 -15.17 -8.27 -0.65
C ARG A 82 -16.39 -7.48 -1.14
N THR A 83 -16.28 -6.17 -1.05
CA THR A 83 -17.28 -5.21 -1.54
C THR A 83 -16.60 -4.17 -2.41
N LEU A 84 -17.24 -3.76 -3.49
CA LEU A 84 -16.68 -2.83 -4.47
C LEU A 84 -17.24 -1.43 -4.32
N ARG A 85 -16.40 -0.43 -4.50
CA ARG A 85 -16.78 0.99 -4.48
C ARG A 85 -16.95 1.56 -5.90
N ILE A 86 -17.60 0.78 -6.76
CA ILE A 86 -17.88 1.21 -8.13
C ILE A 86 -19.22 1.95 -8.14
N PRO A 87 -19.31 3.18 -8.67
CA PRO A 87 -20.51 3.97 -8.66
C PRO A 87 -21.52 3.49 -9.75
N ASN A 88 -22.06 2.30 -9.54
CA ASN A 88 -23.14 1.75 -10.36
C ASN A 88 -24.16 0.99 -9.47
N ASN A 89 -25.33 0.71 -9.99
CA ASN A 89 -26.39 0.01 -9.27
C ASN A 89 -26.37 -1.51 -9.57
N ARG A 90 -25.21 -2.07 -9.94
CA ARG A 90 -25.09 -3.50 -10.26
C ARG A 90 -24.71 -4.30 -9.01
N PRO A 91 -25.15 -5.57 -8.93
CA PRO A 91 -24.67 -6.48 -7.89
C PRO A 91 -23.15 -6.64 -7.94
N ASP A 92 -22.49 -6.74 -6.78
CA ASP A 92 -21.04 -6.95 -6.69
C ASP A 92 -20.55 -8.12 -7.53
N LYS A 93 -21.29 -9.24 -7.54
CA LYS A 93 -20.94 -10.41 -8.36
C LYS A 93 -20.76 -10.05 -9.84
N ALA A 94 -21.68 -9.29 -10.44
CA ALA A 94 -21.58 -8.88 -11.83
C ALA A 94 -20.40 -7.92 -12.09
N ASN A 95 -20.04 -7.11 -11.10
CA ASN A 95 -18.85 -6.26 -11.16
C ASN A 95 -17.56 -7.09 -11.03
N PHE A 96 -17.53 -8.13 -10.17
CA PHE A 96 -16.40 -9.05 -10.07
C PHE A 96 -16.18 -9.84 -11.37
N GLU A 97 -17.26 -10.28 -12.04
CA GLU A 97 -17.17 -10.94 -13.36
C GLU A 97 -16.54 -10.01 -14.40
N ASP A 98 -16.91 -8.74 -14.42
CA ASP A 98 -16.30 -7.76 -15.31
C ASP A 98 -14.83 -7.47 -14.94
N ILE A 99 -14.51 -7.35 -13.64
CA ILE A 99 -13.12 -7.18 -13.18
C ILE A 99 -12.27 -8.39 -13.57
N SER A 100 -12.76 -9.62 -13.45
CA SER A 100 -12.05 -10.83 -13.88
C SER A 100 -11.63 -10.73 -15.35
N LYS A 101 -12.56 -10.32 -16.24
CA LYS A 101 -12.25 -10.12 -17.67
C LYS A 101 -11.19 -9.04 -17.88
N VAL A 102 -11.30 -7.92 -17.17
CA VAL A 102 -10.31 -6.83 -17.23
C VAL A 102 -8.96 -7.30 -16.70
N TYR A 103 -8.93 -8.07 -15.62
CA TYR A 103 -7.70 -8.64 -15.08
C TYR A 103 -7.01 -9.55 -16.09
N GLN A 104 -7.75 -10.45 -16.73
CA GLN A 104 -7.21 -11.30 -17.80
C GLN A 104 -6.68 -10.50 -18.98
N ALA A 105 -7.41 -9.46 -19.42
CA ALA A 105 -6.97 -8.58 -20.50
C ALA A 105 -5.73 -7.76 -20.11
N TYR A 106 -5.64 -7.31 -18.86
CA TYR A 106 -4.49 -6.58 -18.31
C TYR A 106 -3.24 -7.45 -18.31
N GLU A 107 -3.33 -8.71 -17.86
CA GLU A 107 -2.20 -9.64 -17.90
C GLU A 107 -1.75 -9.93 -19.34
N THR A 108 -2.71 -10.10 -20.27
CA THR A 108 -2.43 -10.30 -21.69
C THR A 108 -1.72 -9.07 -22.30
N LEU A 109 -2.18 -7.86 -21.97
CA LEU A 109 -1.57 -6.61 -22.43
C LEU A 109 -0.12 -6.48 -21.97
N LYS A 110 0.14 -6.74 -20.67
CA LYS A 110 1.50 -6.72 -20.14
C LYS A 110 2.43 -7.70 -20.85
N GLN A 111 1.95 -8.91 -21.14
CA GLN A 111 2.73 -9.90 -21.90
C GLN A 111 3.08 -9.39 -23.30
N GLN A 112 2.08 -8.81 -24.02
CA GLN A 112 2.29 -8.25 -25.36
C GLN A 112 3.31 -7.11 -25.37
N GLU A 113 3.27 -6.25 -24.37
CA GLU A 113 4.14 -5.10 -24.21
C GLU A 113 5.49 -5.41 -23.54
N ARG A 114 5.71 -6.66 -23.14
CA ARG A 114 6.87 -7.08 -22.34
C ARG A 114 7.05 -6.19 -21.10
N ALA A 115 5.96 -5.99 -20.38
CA ALA A 115 5.89 -5.18 -19.17
C ALA A 115 5.51 -6.02 -17.95
N ILE A 116 6.00 -5.60 -16.79
CA ILE A 116 5.66 -6.19 -15.49
C ILE A 116 5.23 -5.09 -14.52
N ASP A 117 4.34 -5.41 -13.61
CA ASP A 117 3.98 -4.52 -12.50
C ASP A 117 4.74 -4.89 -11.20
N PHE A 118 4.44 -4.19 -10.10
CA PHE A 118 5.14 -4.43 -8.84
C PHE A 118 4.85 -5.81 -8.25
N GLU A 119 3.63 -6.33 -8.40
CA GLU A 119 3.28 -7.67 -7.92
C GLU A 119 3.98 -8.75 -8.75
N ASP A 120 4.15 -8.54 -10.06
CA ASP A 120 4.92 -9.44 -10.92
C ASP A 120 6.37 -9.55 -10.47
N VAL A 121 6.96 -8.48 -9.95
CA VAL A 121 8.32 -8.54 -9.42
C VAL A 121 8.45 -9.61 -8.33
N LEU A 122 7.47 -9.70 -7.44
CA LEU A 122 7.46 -10.74 -6.41
C LEU A 122 7.13 -12.12 -6.98
N LEU A 123 6.10 -12.22 -7.83
CA LEU A 123 5.66 -13.48 -8.46
C LEU A 123 6.79 -14.11 -9.28
N LEU A 124 7.43 -13.33 -10.14
CA LEU A 124 8.55 -13.80 -10.98
C LEU A 124 9.79 -14.15 -10.15
N THR A 125 10.05 -13.40 -9.05
CA THR A 125 11.15 -13.75 -8.15
C THR A 125 10.88 -15.07 -7.44
N VAL A 126 9.65 -15.28 -6.97
CA VAL A 126 9.22 -16.54 -6.37
C VAL A 126 9.38 -17.69 -7.37
N GLY A 127 8.81 -17.57 -8.58
CA GLY A 127 8.92 -18.58 -9.62
C GLY A 127 10.38 -18.89 -9.97
N MET A 128 11.20 -17.87 -10.18
CA MET A 128 12.64 -18.05 -10.45
C MET A 128 13.36 -18.83 -9.33
N LEU A 129 13.09 -18.52 -8.07
CA LEU A 129 13.71 -19.19 -6.94
C LEU A 129 13.18 -20.61 -6.72
N GLU A 130 11.97 -20.92 -7.16
CA GLU A 130 11.41 -22.28 -7.09
C GLU A 130 11.93 -23.18 -8.18
N GLU A 131 12.03 -22.67 -9.40
CA GLU A 131 12.45 -23.44 -10.57
C GLU A 131 13.97 -23.63 -10.63
N ASP A 132 14.75 -22.58 -10.31
CA ASP A 132 16.22 -22.62 -10.39
C ASP A 132 16.85 -22.81 -9.00
N ARG A 133 17.35 -24.05 -8.78
CA ARG A 133 18.03 -24.40 -7.54
C ARG A 133 19.34 -23.64 -7.35
N ASP A 134 20.11 -23.43 -8.39
CA ASP A 134 21.43 -22.80 -8.28
C ASP A 134 21.26 -21.30 -7.97
N VAL A 135 20.29 -20.64 -8.59
CA VAL A 135 19.91 -19.26 -8.25
C VAL A 135 19.46 -19.18 -6.79
N ARG A 136 18.58 -20.07 -6.37
CA ARG A 136 18.07 -20.12 -5.00
C ARG A 136 19.18 -20.27 -3.96
N GLU A 137 20.10 -21.19 -4.17
CA GLU A 137 21.22 -21.40 -3.22
C GLU A 137 22.15 -20.17 -3.17
N ARG A 138 22.46 -19.55 -4.30
CA ARG A 138 23.25 -18.31 -4.34
C ARG A 138 22.57 -17.16 -3.57
N VAL A 139 21.26 -17.03 -3.70
CA VAL A 139 20.50 -16.03 -2.93
C VAL A 139 20.54 -16.35 -1.44
N ARG A 140 20.38 -17.60 -1.04
CA ARG A 140 20.47 -18.04 0.36
C ARG A 140 21.84 -17.81 0.98
N ASP A 141 22.91 -18.00 0.23
CA ASP A 141 24.27 -17.73 0.69
C ASP A 141 24.50 -16.24 0.95
N GLN A 142 23.85 -15.39 0.17
CA GLN A 142 23.92 -13.94 0.36
C GLN A 142 23.07 -13.45 1.54
N TYR A 143 21.88 -14.05 1.75
CA TYR A 143 20.92 -13.66 2.80
C TYR A 143 20.91 -14.71 3.92
N ARG A 144 21.95 -14.71 4.74
CA ARG A 144 22.09 -15.70 5.82
C ARG A 144 21.18 -15.43 7.01
N TYR A 145 21.08 -14.18 7.42
CA TYR A 145 20.28 -13.74 8.55
C TYR A 145 19.19 -12.81 8.06
N LEU A 146 17.96 -13.09 8.47
CA LEU A 146 16.79 -12.32 8.06
C LEU A 146 16.18 -11.62 9.28
N THR A 147 15.95 -10.31 9.15
CA THR A 147 15.15 -9.54 10.11
C THR A 147 14.01 -8.90 9.35
N VAL A 148 12.78 -9.16 9.77
CA VAL A 148 11.56 -8.64 9.15
C VAL A 148 10.83 -7.77 10.15
N ASP A 149 10.66 -6.51 9.80
CA ASP A 149 9.89 -5.54 10.56
C ASP A 149 8.47 -5.45 10.01
N GLU A 150 7.51 -4.99 10.82
CA GLU A 150 6.09 -4.90 10.49
C GLU A 150 5.52 -6.24 9.96
N TYR A 151 5.91 -7.34 10.62
CA TYR A 151 5.61 -8.69 10.12
C TYR A 151 4.12 -9.01 10.08
N GLN A 152 3.27 -8.27 10.81
CA GLN A 152 1.81 -8.37 10.75
C GLN A 152 1.22 -7.91 9.41
N ASP A 153 1.98 -7.12 8.62
CA ASP A 153 1.52 -6.59 7.33
C ASP A 153 2.08 -7.38 6.12
N VAL A 154 2.69 -8.53 6.37
CA VAL A 154 3.22 -9.40 5.30
C VAL A 154 2.07 -10.11 4.58
N SER A 155 2.10 -10.06 3.24
CA SER A 155 1.16 -10.80 2.38
C SER A 155 1.59 -12.26 2.18
N PRO A 156 0.68 -13.17 1.74
CA PRO A 156 1.04 -14.55 1.41
C PRO A 156 2.19 -14.67 0.41
N LEU A 157 2.18 -13.87 -0.65
CA LEU A 157 3.25 -13.84 -1.65
C LEU A 157 4.60 -13.40 -1.04
N GLN A 158 4.61 -12.38 -0.19
CA GLN A 158 5.82 -11.97 0.53
C GLN A 158 6.29 -13.04 1.51
N GLN A 159 5.37 -13.73 2.19
CA GLN A 159 5.69 -14.84 3.06
C GLN A 159 6.30 -16.01 2.30
N ARG A 160 5.78 -16.32 1.10
CA ARG A 160 6.34 -17.36 0.22
C ARG A 160 7.76 -17.02 -0.20
N LEU A 161 8.00 -15.77 -0.61
CA LEU A 161 9.34 -15.28 -0.94
C LEU A 161 10.31 -15.38 0.25
N LEU A 162 9.85 -14.96 1.44
CA LEU A 162 10.63 -15.08 2.68
C LEU A 162 11.00 -16.53 2.99
N ASN A 163 10.07 -17.46 2.77
CA ASN A 163 10.31 -18.89 2.94
C ASN A 163 11.38 -19.42 1.97
N LEU A 164 11.38 -18.96 0.73
CA LEU A 164 12.39 -19.33 -0.27
C LEU A 164 13.77 -18.79 0.10
N TRP A 165 13.86 -17.57 0.62
CA TRP A 165 15.12 -17.01 1.13
C TRP A 165 15.63 -17.75 2.36
N LEU A 166 14.75 -18.07 3.30
CA LEU A 166 15.13 -18.74 4.55
C LEU A 166 15.50 -20.23 4.32
N GLY A 167 14.72 -20.92 3.50
CA GLY A 167 14.85 -22.38 3.31
C GLY A 167 14.52 -23.14 4.60
N ASN A 168 15.36 -24.10 4.94
CA ASN A 168 15.21 -24.94 6.14
C ASN A 168 15.92 -24.38 7.39
N ARG A 169 16.39 -23.12 7.31
CA ARG A 169 17.07 -22.45 8.43
C ARG A 169 16.04 -21.80 9.37
N ASP A 170 16.50 -21.49 10.56
CA ASP A 170 15.76 -20.74 11.58
C ASP A 170 16.44 -19.40 11.94
N ASP A 171 17.39 -18.95 11.08
CA ASP A 171 18.11 -17.68 11.24
C ASP A 171 17.24 -16.48 10.87
N ILE A 172 16.14 -16.31 11.59
CA ILE A 172 15.15 -15.27 11.35
C ILE A 172 14.72 -14.58 12.65
N CYS A 173 14.61 -13.27 12.59
CA CYS A 173 13.99 -12.44 13.61
C CYS A 173 12.81 -11.68 12.98
N VAL A 174 11.65 -11.74 13.61
CA VAL A 174 10.48 -10.96 13.16
C VAL A 174 10.05 -10.00 14.26
N VAL A 175 9.65 -8.81 13.85
CA VAL A 175 9.09 -7.78 14.74
C VAL A 175 7.73 -7.39 14.20
N GLY A 176 6.73 -7.29 15.07
CA GLY A 176 5.39 -6.90 14.65
C GLY A 176 4.42 -6.80 15.82
N ASP A 177 3.26 -6.23 15.53
CA ASP A 177 2.14 -6.10 16.45
C ASP A 177 0.84 -6.42 15.69
N ALA A 178 0.19 -7.52 16.00
CA ALA A 178 -1.03 -7.95 15.33
C ALA A 178 -2.17 -6.92 15.44
N ALA A 179 -2.18 -6.08 16.48
CA ALA A 179 -3.16 -5.01 16.66
C ALA A 179 -2.91 -3.82 15.69
N GLN A 180 -1.76 -3.76 15.03
CA GLN A 180 -1.40 -2.74 14.04
C GLN A 180 -1.54 -3.23 12.59
N THR A 181 -2.21 -4.33 12.33
CA THR A 181 -2.51 -4.82 10.97
C THR A 181 -3.48 -3.87 10.28
N ILE A 182 -2.97 -3.01 9.42
CA ILE A 182 -3.76 -1.97 8.72
C ILE A 182 -3.88 -2.19 7.21
N TYR A 183 -3.18 -3.19 6.64
CA TYR A 183 -3.17 -3.52 5.21
C TYR A 183 -3.90 -4.82 4.86
N SER A 184 -4.81 -5.30 5.73
CA SER A 184 -5.60 -6.52 5.46
C SER A 184 -6.45 -6.41 4.19
N PHE A 185 -6.95 -5.22 3.86
CA PHE A 185 -7.69 -4.95 2.62
C PHE A 185 -6.85 -5.16 1.35
N ALA A 186 -5.51 -5.06 1.47
CA ALA A 186 -4.54 -5.30 0.40
C ALA A 186 -3.92 -6.70 0.46
N GLY A 187 -4.46 -7.62 1.28
CA GLY A 187 -4.01 -8.99 1.38
C GLY A 187 -2.96 -9.29 2.46
N ALA A 188 -2.61 -8.30 3.32
CA ALA A 188 -1.77 -8.57 4.48
C ALA A 188 -2.47 -9.45 5.53
N SER A 189 -1.71 -10.27 6.25
CA SER A 189 -2.25 -11.21 7.24
C SER A 189 -1.39 -11.27 8.50
N SER A 190 -1.97 -10.90 9.64
CA SER A 190 -1.34 -11.10 10.94
C SER A 190 -1.21 -12.56 11.36
N ALA A 191 -1.84 -13.50 10.64
CA ALA A 191 -1.77 -14.92 10.95
C ALA A 191 -0.33 -15.47 10.92
N PHE A 192 0.53 -14.90 10.07
CA PHE A 192 1.95 -15.28 10.03
C PHE A 192 2.69 -14.91 11.30
N LEU A 193 2.41 -13.74 11.88
CA LEU A 193 2.96 -13.31 13.16
C LEU A 193 2.42 -14.17 14.30
N LEU A 194 1.11 -14.34 14.33
CA LEU A 194 0.42 -15.12 15.40
C LEU A 194 0.82 -16.59 15.38
N GLY A 195 1.02 -17.19 14.19
CA GLY A 195 1.47 -18.56 14.01
C GLY A 195 2.98 -18.77 14.06
N PHE A 196 3.77 -17.71 14.35
CA PHE A 196 5.23 -17.78 14.23
C PHE A 196 5.85 -18.85 15.15
N THR A 197 5.44 -18.92 16.41
CA THR A 197 5.95 -19.91 17.37
C THR A 197 5.50 -21.33 17.07
N THR A 198 4.37 -21.51 16.41
CA THR A 198 3.94 -22.83 15.91
C THR A 198 4.88 -23.34 14.82
N ARG A 199 5.29 -22.43 13.95
CA ARG A 199 6.25 -22.74 12.86
C ARG A 199 7.69 -22.89 13.36
N PHE A 200 8.09 -22.07 14.33
CA PHE A 200 9.42 -22.05 14.94
C PHE A 200 9.30 -22.30 16.45
N PRO A 201 9.15 -23.57 16.87
CA PRO A 201 8.88 -23.89 18.28
C PRO A 201 9.98 -23.46 19.26
N ASN A 202 11.19 -23.30 18.77
CA ASN A 202 12.35 -22.85 19.57
C ASN A 202 12.53 -21.32 19.57
N ALA A 203 11.64 -20.57 18.91
CA ALA A 203 11.76 -19.13 18.86
C ALA A 203 11.60 -18.49 20.24
N GLN A 204 12.51 -17.58 20.57
CA GLN A 204 12.40 -16.76 21.77
C GLN A 204 11.47 -15.58 21.49
N VAL A 205 10.39 -15.47 22.26
CA VAL A 205 9.45 -14.34 22.18
C VAL A 205 9.84 -13.28 23.19
N ILE A 206 10.18 -12.09 22.71
CA ILE A 206 10.47 -10.90 23.52
C ILE A 206 9.32 -9.92 23.36
N ARG A 207 8.70 -9.53 24.48
CA ARG A 207 7.55 -8.62 24.50
C ARG A 207 7.97 -7.22 24.92
N LEU A 208 7.76 -6.25 24.02
CA LEU A 208 8.04 -4.84 24.27
C LEU A 208 6.78 -4.15 24.80
N SER A 209 6.60 -4.18 26.14
CA SER A 209 5.42 -3.62 26.80
C SER A 209 5.57 -2.16 27.24
N ARG A 210 6.78 -1.58 27.15
CA ARG A 210 7.06 -0.21 27.57
C ARG A 210 7.12 0.73 26.37
N GLY A 211 6.28 1.78 26.38
CA GLY A 211 6.23 2.81 25.37
C GLY A 211 6.90 4.10 25.81
N TYR A 212 7.76 4.65 24.97
CA TYR A 212 8.50 5.90 25.22
C TYR A 212 8.06 7.06 24.31
N ARG A 213 7.03 6.84 23.48
CA ARG A 213 6.51 7.82 22.53
C ARG A 213 5.35 8.61 23.08
N SER A 214 4.34 7.92 23.59
CA SER A 214 3.04 8.50 23.94
C SER A 214 2.85 8.61 25.44
N THR A 215 2.03 9.57 25.88
CA THR A 215 1.68 9.78 27.29
C THR A 215 0.80 8.63 27.84
N PRO A 216 0.71 8.48 29.18
CA PRO A 216 -0.17 7.48 29.81
C PRO A 216 -1.64 7.58 29.35
N GLU A 217 -2.16 8.79 29.12
CA GLU A 217 -3.54 9.02 28.70
C GLU A 217 -3.80 8.50 27.29
N ILE A 218 -2.84 8.69 26.37
CA ILE A 218 -2.92 8.16 24.99
C ILE A 218 -2.85 6.64 25.01
N ILE A 219 -1.87 6.07 25.74
CA ILE A 219 -1.70 4.62 25.86
C ILE A 219 -2.91 4.00 26.55
N GLY A 220 -3.44 4.62 27.60
CA GLY A 220 -4.65 4.14 28.29
C GLY A 220 -5.86 4.09 27.38
N THR A 221 -6.02 5.08 26.50
CA THR A 221 -7.11 5.10 25.49
C THR A 221 -6.91 3.99 24.47
N ALA A 222 -5.69 3.81 23.94
CA ALA A 222 -5.37 2.75 22.99
C ALA A 222 -5.63 1.36 23.60
N ASN A 223 -5.13 1.09 24.80
CA ASN A 223 -5.39 -0.17 25.51
C ASN A 223 -6.89 -0.43 25.74
N ALA A 224 -7.67 0.62 26.05
CA ALA A 224 -9.12 0.48 26.23
C ALA A 224 -9.83 0.05 24.95
N ILE A 225 -9.44 0.63 23.80
CA ILE A 225 -9.96 0.27 22.48
C ILE A 225 -9.59 -1.19 22.14
N LEU A 226 -8.33 -1.57 22.33
CA LEU A 226 -7.87 -2.95 22.05
C LEU A 226 -8.57 -3.97 22.95
N ARG A 227 -8.79 -3.65 24.22
CA ARG A 227 -9.50 -4.51 25.17
C ARG A 227 -10.96 -4.68 24.74
N GLN A 228 -11.64 -3.60 24.38
CA GLN A 228 -13.02 -3.62 23.90
C GLN A 228 -13.16 -4.40 22.60
N GLY A 229 -12.16 -4.32 21.70
CA GLY A 229 -12.08 -5.09 20.47
C GLY A 229 -11.68 -6.56 20.64
N GLY A 230 -11.44 -7.04 21.87
CA GLY A 230 -11.02 -8.42 22.15
C GLY A 230 -9.60 -8.75 21.65
N MET A 231 -8.79 -7.74 21.37
CA MET A 231 -7.43 -7.91 20.83
C MET A 231 -6.38 -8.13 21.92
N ILE A 232 -6.67 -7.78 23.17
CA ILE A 232 -5.78 -8.02 24.32
C ILE A 232 -5.99 -9.43 24.85
N GLY A 233 -4.91 -10.20 24.89
CA GLY A 233 -4.93 -11.58 25.35
C GLY A 233 -3.66 -12.31 24.98
N GLU A 234 -3.79 -13.50 24.45
CA GLU A 234 -2.64 -14.36 24.11
C GLU A 234 -1.69 -13.75 23.06
N HIS A 235 -2.20 -12.88 22.19
CA HIS A 235 -1.52 -12.35 21.03
C HIS A 235 -1.17 -10.85 21.08
N SER A 236 -1.75 -10.11 22.01
CA SER A 236 -1.44 -8.69 22.20
C SER A 236 -1.38 -8.36 23.68
N HIS A 237 -0.57 -7.35 24.03
CA HIS A 237 -0.35 -6.95 25.42
C HIS A 237 -0.69 -5.49 25.60
N GLU A 238 -1.11 -5.17 26.82
CA GLU A 238 -1.23 -3.77 27.22
C GLU A 238 0.16 -3.12 27.25
N LEU A 239 0.22 -1.93 26.67
CA LEU A 239 1.40 -1.09 26.74
C LEU A 239 1.36 -0.22 28.00
N ALA A 240 2.51 0.01 28.61
CA ALA A 240 2.69 0.97 29.69
C ALA A 240 3.52 2.15 29.18
N SER A 241 3.03 3.37 29.35
CA SER A 241 3.82 4.55 29.04
C SER A 241 4.90 4.78 30.08
N MET A 242 6.09 5.15 29.62
CA MET A 242 7.22 5.59 30.45
C MET A 242 7.36 7.12 30.47
N ASN A 243 6.49 7.84 29.77
CA ASN A 243 6.50 9.30 29.73
C ASN A 243 5.69 9.90 30.89
N GLU A 244 5.86 11.19 31.10
CA GLU A 244 5.05 11.98 32.03
C GLU A 244 3.59 12.08 31.56
N HIS A 245 2.69 12.40 32.50
CA HIS A 245 1.29 12.63 32.22
C HIS A 245 1.08 13.82 31.28
N GLY A 246 0.15 13.69 30.34
CA GLY A 246 -0.21 14.71 29.38
C GLY A 246 -1.71 15.00 29.33
N ALA A 247 -2.13 15.69 28.30
CA ALA A 247 -3.54 15.96 28.07
C ALA A 247 -4.31 14.68 27.74
N LYS A 248 -5.56 14.58 28.22
CA LYS A 248 -6.45 13.50 27.83
C LYS A 248 -6.82 13.62 26.36
N PRO A 249 -6.91 12.49 25.62
CA PRO A 249 -7.45 12.48 24.26
C PRO A 249 -8.87 13.07 24.24
N GLU A 250 -9.12 13.95 23.29
CA GLU A 250 -10.38 14.63 23.09
C GLU A 250 -11.18 13.91 22.00
N ILE A 251 -12.46 13.64 22.22
CA ILE A 251 -13.36 13.06 21.24
C ILE A 251 -14.41 14.10 20.92
N ALA A 252 -14.51 14.50 19.66
CA ALA A 252 -15.50 15.46 19.20
C ALA A 252 -16.30 14.87 18.03
N LYS A 253 -17.57 15.27 17.91
CA LYS A 253 -18.46 14.92 16.81
C LYS A 253 -18.90 16.19 16.11
N PHE A 254 -18.91 16.15 14.80
CA PHE A 254 -19.27 17.29 13.95
C PHE A 254 -20.41 16.92 13.00
N ASP A 255 -21.24 17.90 12.66
CA ASP A 255 -22.36 17.71 11.73
C ASP A 255 -21.92 17.83 10.26
N SER A 256 -20.69 18.32 10.01
CA SER A 256 -20.14 18.46 8.68
C SER A 256 -18.61 18.36 8.66
N ASN A 257 -18.06 17.88 7.55
CA ASN A 257 -16.62 17.82 7.32
C ASN A 257 -15.96 19.21 7.38
N ALA A 258 -16.66 20.26 6.93
CA ALA A 258 -16.16 21.63 7.01
C ALA A 258 -16.08 22.13 8.45
N GLY A 259 -17.08 21.80 9.28
CA GLY A 259 -17.07 22.12 10.72
C GLY A 259 -15.93 21.43 11.45
N GLU A 260 -15.68 20.16 11.13
CA GLU A 260 -14.53 19.39 11.65
C GLU A 260 -13.20 20.05 11.26
N ALA A 261 -13.00 20.35 9.97
CA ALA A 261 -11.76 20.95 9.48
C ALA A 261 -11.49 22.34 10.07
N ASN A 262 -12.52 23.18 10.20
CA ASN A 262 -12.42 24.48 10.84
C ASN A 262 -12.03 24.35 12.33
N TYR A 263 -12.66 23.43 13.05
CA TYR A 263 -12.30 23.13 14.45
C TYR A 263 -10.84 22.73 14.59
N ILE A 264 -10.34 21.83 13.73
CA ILE A 264 -8.96 21.38 13.74
C ILE A 264 -7.99 22.53 13.43
N ALA A 265 -8.28 23.36 12.42
CA ALA A 265 -7.48 24.53 12.11
C ALA A 265 -7.37 25.51 13.30
N LYS A 266 -8.50 25.75 13.99
CA LYS A 266 -8.52 26.58 15.20
C LYS A 266 -7.69 25.97 16.33
N LYS A 267 -7.81 24.65 16.57
CA LYS A 267 -7.02 23.95 17.60
C LYS A 267 -5.52 24.01 17.31
N ILE A 268 -5.11 23.87 16.05
CA ILE A 268 -3.70 24.01 15.65
C ILE A 268 -3.21 25.43 15.92
N SER A 269 -4.00 26.46 15.58
CA SER A 269 -3.65 27.86 15.86
C SER A 269 -3.49 28.11 17.36
N GLU A 270 -4.39 27.59 18.19
CA GLU A 270 -4.31 27.68 19.65
C GLU A 270 -3.05 26.98 20.21
N LEU A 271 -2.71 25.79 19.67
CA LEU A 271 -1.52 25.05 20.08
C LEU A 271 -0.23 25.83 19.72
N ARG A 272 -0.15 26.36 18.51
CA ARG A 272 1.00 27.18 18.07
C ARG A 272 1.17 28.44 18.90
N ALA A 273 0.09 29.09 19.24
CA ALA A 273 0.10 30.29 20.10
C ALA A 273 0.63 29.99 21.53
N LYS A 274 0.39 28.77 22.06
CA LYS A 274 0.82 28.37 23.40
C LYS A 274 2.24 27.82 23.43
N SER A 275 2.63 27.04 22.42
CA SER A 275 3.86 26.23 22.43
C SER A 275 4.93 26.74 21.46
N GLY A 276 4.66 27.83 20.70
CA GLY A 276 5.54 28.35 19.65
C GLY A 276 5.37 27.66 18.31
N GLU A 277 6.04 28.18 17.28
CA GLU A 277 5.90 27.74 15.88
C GLU A 277 6.41 26.32 15.60
N HIS A 278 7.14 25.71 16.52
CA HIS A 278 7.80 24.40 16.32
C HIS A 278 6.95 23.18 16.69
N VAL A 279 5.63 23.36 16.87
CA VAL A 279 4.74 22.22 17.14
C VAL A 279 4.47 21.46 15.85
N GLU A 280 4.89 20.19 15.80
CA GLU A 280 4.53 19.26 14.73
C GLU A 280 3.15 18.67 15.00
N VAL A 281 2.26 18.80 14.01
CA VAL A 281 0.88 18.27 14.06
C VAL A 281 0.66 17.38 12.84
N ALA A 282 0.09 16.19 13.06
CA ALA A 282 -0.36 15.32 11.99
C ALA A 282 -1.88 15.17 12.00
N ILE A 283 -2.52 15.30 10.84
CA ILE A 283 -3.94 15.01 10.62
C ILE A 283 -4.03 13.70 9.88
N LEU A 284 -4.63 12.69 10.52
CA LEU A 284 -4.84 11.38 9.95
C LEU A 284 -6.31 11.22 9.55
N THR A 285 -6.54 10.84 8.30
CA THR A 285 -7.90 10.64 7.76
C THR A 285 -8.10 9.20 7.32
N ARG A 286 -9.35 8.75 7.28
CA ARG A 286 -9.69 7.39 6.81
C ARG A 286 -9.48 7.23 5.31
N THR A 287 -9.69 8.30 4.54
CA THR A 287 -9.52 8.31 3.08
C THR A 287 -8.79 9.58 2.63
N ASN A 288 -8.00 9.46 1.56
CA ASN A 288 -7.26 10.61 1.01
C ASN A 288 -8.18 11.76 0.55
N ALA A 289 -9.40 11.47 0.10
CA ALA A 289 -10.38 12.49 -0.31
C ALA A 289 -10.77 13.44 0.82
N GLN A 290 -10.61 13.05 2.08
CA GLN A 290 -10.86 13.92 3.23
C GLN A 290 -9.76 14.97 3.41
N LEU A 291 -8.55 14.72 2.92
CA LEU A 291 -7.39 15.62 3.10
C LEU A 291 -7.60 16.98 2.41
N ASP A 292 -8.28 17.01 1.26
CA ASP A 292 -8.52 18.23 0.48
C ASP A 292 -9.29 19.31 1.28
N ILE A 293 -10.21 18.85 2.13
CA ILE A 293 -11.00 19.76 2.98
C ILE A 293 -10.11 20.36 4.07
N PHE A 294 -9.30 19.53 4.72
CA PHE A 294 -8.37 20.00 5.75
C PHE A 294 -7.31 20.93 5.16
N GLU A 295 -6.72 20.61 4.00
CA GLU A 295 -5.74 21.47 3.33
C GLU A 295 -6.31 22.86 3.05
N ARG A 296 -7.54 22.94 2.54
CA ARG A 296 -8.21 24.20 2.23
C ARG A 296 -8.45 25.05 3.48
N GLU A 297 -8.96 24.44 4.55
CA GLU A 297 -9.24 25.15 5.80
C GLU A 297 -7.95 25.60 6.51
N LEU A 298 -6.89 24.76 6.51
CA LEU A 298 -5.59 25.14 7.04
C LEU A 298 -4.98 26.32 6.27
N ARG A 299 -5.04 26.28 4.93
CA ARG A 299 -4.57 27.36 4.06
C ARG A 299 -5.34 28.66 4.32
N SER A 300 -6.67 28.58 4.50
CA SER A 300 -7.52 29.73 4.83
C SER A 300 -7.19 30.34 6.19
N ALA A 301 -6.72 29.52 7.14
CA ALA A 301 -6.25 29.94 8.46
C ALA A 301 -4.78 30.40 8.46
N GLY A 302 -4.08 30.45 7.32
CA GLY A 302 -2.66 30.78 7.22
C GLY A 302 -1.72 29.73 7.81
N ILE A 303 -2.17 28.48 7.90
CA ILE A 303 -1.39 27.37 8.42
C ILE A 303 -0.78 26.60 7.25
N GLU A 304 0.53 26.61 7.12
CA GLU A 304 1.24 25.79 6.16
C GLU A 304 1.09 24.32 6.50
N SER A 305 0.74 23.51 5.51
CA SER A 305 0.57 22.06 5.64
C SER A 305 1.13 21.34 4.43
N GLN A 306 1.54 20.10 4.65
CA GLN A 306 2.00 19.21 3.60
C GLN A 306 1.16 17.93 3.61
N ILE A 307 0.51 17.62 2.48
CA ILE A 307 -0.13 16.33 2.32
C ILE A 307 0.96 15.29 2.02
N LYS A 308 1.12 14.34 2.92
CA LYS A 308 1.96 13.18 2.71
C LYS A 308 1.15 12.11 1.96
N SER A 309 0.86 12.37 0.68
CA SER A 309 0.15 11.43 -0.17
C SER A 309 1.12 10.50 -0.89
N SER A 310 0.62 9.35 -1.32
CA SER A 310 1.33 8.45 -2.22
C SER A 310 1.48 9.02 -3.65
N GLU A 311 0.82 10.13 -3.97
CA GLU A 311 1.01 10.81 -5.25
C GLU A 311 2.44 11.38 -5.31
N LYS A 312 3.22 10.83 -6.22
CA LYS A 312 4.56 11.34 -6.49
C LYS A 312 4.45 12.78 -7.00
N PHE A 313 5.44 13.62 -6.64
CA PHE A 313 5.49 15.03 -7.01
C PHE A 313 5.12 15.29 -8.49
N PHE A 314 5.62 14.47 -9.40
CA PHE A 314 5.34 14.59 -10.84
C PHE A 314 3.94 14.07 -11.28
N GLU A 315 3.18 13.46 -10.39
CA GLU A 315 1.81 12.99 -10.66
C GLU A 315 0.75 14.02 -10.28
N ARG A 316 1.12 15.02 -9.50
CA ARG A 316 0.24 16.13 -9.12
C ARG A 316 -0.23 16.88 -10.36
N VAL A 317 -1.51 17.24 -10.38
CA VAL A 317 -2.14 17.94 -11.52
C VAL A 317 -1.40 19.23 -11.83
N ASP A 318 -1.12 20.06 -10.81
CA ASP A 318 -0.38 21.31 -10.94
C ASP A 318 1.02 21.13 -11.52
N VAL A 319 1.74 20.09 -11.11
CA VAL A 319 3.08 19.76 -11.61
C VAL A 319 3.01 19.23 -13.06
N ARG A 320 2.03 18.37 -13.37
CA ARG A 320 1.84 17.88 -14.74
C ARG A 320 1.50 19.01 -15.71
N ASP A 321 0.65 19.95 -15.32
CA ASP A 321 0.30 21.08 -16.14
C ASP A 321 1.51 22.02 -16.34
N ALA A 322 2.27 22.28 -15.27
CA ALA A 322 3.53 23.01 -15.39
C ALA A 322 4.53 22.29 -16.30
N MET A 323 4.66 20.96 -16.20
CA MET A 323 5.54 20.17 -17.07
C MET A 323 5.07 20.13 -18.52
N ARG A 324 3.75 20.15 -18.78
CA ARG A 324 3.22 20.29 -20.14
C ARG A 324 3.62 21.65 -20.75
N VAL A 325 3.45 22.73 -20.02
CA VAL A 325 3.86 24.08 -20.47
C VAL A 325 5.37 24.13 -20.74
N ILE A 326 6.20 23.57 -19.85
CA ILE A 326 7.66 23.52 -20.04
C ILE A 326 8.02 22.68 -21.28
N ARG A 327 7.39 21.53 -21.47
CA ARG A 327 7.62 20.68 -22.65
C ARG A 327 7.19 21.36 -23.93
N SER A 328 6.03 21.99 -23.98
CA SER A 328 5.58 22.75 -25.16
C SER A 328 6.50 23.94 -25.48
N ALA A 329 7.05 24.61 -24.46
CA ALA A 329 8.02 25.69 -24.65
C ALA A 329 9.42 25.19 -25.08
N SER A 330 9.77 23.94 -24.79
CA SER A 330 11.07 23.34 -25.16
C SER A 330 11.09 22.71 -26.57
N VAL A 331 9.94 22.51 -27.18
CA VAL A 331 9.85 22.05 -28.58
C VAL A 331 10.05 23.26 -29.46
N LEU A 332 11.25 23.41 -30.03
CA LEU A 332 11.51 24.38 -31.12
C LEU A 332 10.51 24.10 -32.23
N PRO A 333 9.90 25.14 -32.85
CA PRO A 333 8.98 24.95 -33.96
C PRO A 333 9.74 24.30 -35.11
N THR A 334 9.59 23.00 -35.30
CA THR A 334 9.82 22.35 -36.58
C THR A 334 8.66 22.78 -37.48
N GLU A 335 8.98 23.32 -38.64
CA GLU A 335 8.04 23.83 -39.61
C GLU A 335 6.84 22.86 -39.78
N GLY A 336 5.63 23.29 -39.31
CA GLY A 336 4.37 22.65 -39.56
C GLY A 336 3.62 22.04 -38.36
N GLY A 337 4.13 22.09 -37.16
CA GLY A 337 3.42 21.56 -35.95
C GLY A 337 2.56 22.65 -35.26
N ASN A 338 1.28 22.36 -35.08
CA ASN A 338 0.34 23.26 -34.41
C ASN A 338 0.49 23.06 -32.88
N TRP A 339 1.28 23.90 -32.21
CA TRP A 339 1.56 23.85 -30.77
C TRP A 339 0.31 24.02 -29.87
N TYR A 340 -0.83 24.40 -30.46
CA TYR A 340 -2.12 24.52 -29.77
C TYR A 340 -2.78 23.16 -29.49
N ASP A 341 -2.50 22.12 -30.27
CA ASP A 341 -3.14 20.81 -30.12
C ASP A 341 -2.57 20.00 -28.94
N ASP A 342 -1.42 20.38 -28.39
CA ASP A 342 -0.81 19.76 -27.21
C ASP A 342 -1.23 20.44 -25.88
N LEU A 343 -2.07 21.48 -25.93
CA LEU A 343 -2.52 22.26 -24.79
C LEU A 343 -3.99 22.03 -24.38
N VAL A 344 -4.73 21.19 -25.11
CA VAL A 344 -6.16 20.88 -24.85
C VAL A 344 -6.32 19.49 -24.23
#